data_2b46b27ebfdb542c6f8bcde3c2a4f2e7
#
_entry.id   2b46b27ebfdb542c6f8bcde3c2a4f2e7
#
_cell.length_a   1.000
_cell.length_b   1.000
_cell.length_c   1.000
_cell.angle_alpha   90.00
_cell.angle_beta   90.00
_cell.angle_gamma   90.00
#
_symmetry.space_group_name_H-M   'P 1'
#
loop_
_entity.id
_entity.type
_entity.pdbx_description
1 polymer ?
#
loop_
_entity_poly.entity_id
_entity_poly.type
_entity_poly.pdbx_seq_one_letter_code
_entity_poly.pdbx_strand_id
1 'polypeptide(L)'
;MVQKSYKQENIIGFADVDYRERLRPFRVFELLEDMSDVHANILEIGAQSPVMEGYVWVVARNRYQLTRMPRLGEKITFETWPGQCQRAIYPRLFSMTDESGCRIGGVHSIWTLLDVKKQRLAVNPKINAMFPDTEDLGVPVEMPRKLKQPQPTRPPVYYTP
;
A
#
# COMPACT_ATOMS: atom_id res chain seq x y z
N MET A 1 3.02 23.89 -2.94
CA MET A 1 1.75 23.12 -2.92
C MET A 1 2.13 21.67 -2.65
N VAL A 2 1.58 21.03 -1.63
CA VAL A 2 1.90 19.63 -1.28
C VAL A 2 1.33 18.71 -2.36
N GLN A 3 2.13 17.75 -2.82
CA GLN A 3 1.71 16.78 -3.84
C GLN A 3 0.72 15.77 -3.24
N LYS A 4 -0.54 15.81 -3.66
CA LYS A 4 -1.61 14.97 -3.11
C LYS A 4 -1.48 13.49 -3.50
N SER A 5 -1.03 13.22 -4.72
CA SER A 5 -0.86 11.86 -5.25
C SER A 5 0.46 11.70 -6.00
N TYR A 6 0.89 10.48 -6.18
CA TYR A 6 2.03 10.12 -7.00
C TYR A 6 1.61 9.12 -8.07
N LYS A 7 2.01 9.38 -9.32
CA LYS A 7 1.72 8.52 -10.48
C LYS A 7 2.99 7.94 -11.05
N GLN A 8 2.90 6.69 -11.47
CA GLN A 8 3.96 5.98 -12.16
C GLN A 8 3.38 5.09 -13.26
N GLU A 9 3.98 5.15 -14.45
CA GLU A 9 3.67 4.23 -15.54
C GLU A 9 4.67 3.07 -15.52
N ASN A 10 4.16 1.84 -15.59
CA ASN A 10 4.97 0.65 -15.68
C ASN A 10 4.54 -0.20 -16.87
N ILE A 11 5.51 -0.68 -17.63
CA ILE A 11 5.30 -1.74 -18.62
C ILE A 11 5.52 -3.05 -17.91
N ILE A 12 4.51 -3.94 -17.94
CA ILE A 12 4.57 -5.25 -17.30
C ILE A 12 5.61 -6.11 -18.02
N GLY A 13 6.71 -6.38 -17.35
CA GLY A 13 7.84 -7.13 -17.86
C GLY A 13 7.72 -8.64 -17.67
N PHE A 14 8.62 -9.38 -18.31
CA PHE A 14 8.65 -10.85 -18.20
C PHE A 14 8.87 -11.33 -16.76
N ALA A 15 9.66 -10.61 -15.97
CA ALA A 15 9.88 -10.94 -14.56
C ALA A 15 8.67 -10.71 -13.64
N ASP A 16 7.67 -9.96 -14.12
CA ASP A 16 6.49 -9.58 -13.33
C ASP A 16 5.35 -10.59 -13.45
N VAL A 17 5.40 -11.47 -14.45
CA VAL A 17 4.28 -12.33 -14.82
C VAL A 17 4.45 -13.81 -14.41
N ASP A 18 3.32 -14.51 -14.36
CA ASP A 18 3.27 -15.97 -14.22
C ASP A 18 3.38 -16.67 -15.58
N TYR A 19 3.30 -18.01 -15.58
CA TYR A 19 3.35 -18.84 -16.78
C TYR A 19 2.18 -18.62 -17.76
N ARG A 20 1.15 -17.87 -17.35
CA ARG A 20 0.01 -17.46 -18.20
C ARG A 20 0.15 -16.01 -18.67
N GLU A 21 1.34 -15.44 -18.55
CA GLU A 21 1.63 -14.06 -18.92
C GLU A 21 0.78 -13.03 -18.16
N ARG A 22 0.33 -13.34 -16.94
CA ARG A 22 -0.44 -12.44 -16.08
C ARG A 22 0.42 -11.92 -14.96
N LEU A 23 0.28 -10.62 -14.65
CA LEU A 23 0.93 -9.99 -13.51
C LEU A 23 0.69 -10.80 -12.24
N ARG A 24 1.77 -11.22 -11.58
CA ARG A 24 1.68 -11.99 -10.33
C ARG A 24 1.09 -11.13 -9.21
N PRO A 25 0.13 -11.63 -8.42
CA PRO A 25 -0.46 -10.87 -7.31
C PRO A 25 0.58 -10.30 -6.33
N PHE A 26 1.63 -11.06 -6.03
CA PHE A 26 2.72 -10.62 -5.16
C PHE A 26 3.47 -9.41 -5.75
N ARG A 27 3.73 -9.43 -7.07
CA ARG A 27 4.41 -8.33 -7.75
C ARG A 27 3.64 -7.01 -7.71
N VAL A 28 2.31 -7.08 -7.66
CA VAL A 28 1.48 -5.88 -7.42
C VAL A 28 1.90 -5.20 -6.12
N PHE A 29 2.04 -5.96 -5.03
CA PHE A 29 2.41 -5.38 -3.73
C PHE A 29 3.81 -4.79 -3.72
N GLU A 30 4.80 -5.44 -4.36
CA GLU A 30 6.15 -4.89 -4.47
C GLU A 30 6.15 -3.53 -5.18
N LEU A 31 5.47 -3.41 -6.34
CA LEU A 31 5.34 -2.15 -7.06
C LEU A 31 4.67 -1.06 -6.22
N LEU A 32 3.67 -1.43 -5.43
CA LEU A 32 2.95 -0.48 -4.58
C LEU A 32 3.76 -0.05 -3.35
N GLU A 33 4.62 -0.92 -2.82
CA GLU A 33 5.53 -0.57 -1.72
C GLU A 33 6.59 0.43 -2.21
N ASP A 34 7.21 0.18 -3.38
CA ASP A 34 8.16 1.11 -3.99
C ASP A 34 7.53 2.49 -4.20
N MET A 35 6.32 2.55 -4.76
CA MET A 35 5.58 3.81 -4.96
C MET A 35 5.22 4.49 -3.64
N SER A 36 4.92 3.71 -2.60
CA SER A 36 4.63 4.23 -1.27
C SER A 36 5.83 4.93 -0.68
N ASP A 37 7.02 4.33 -0.81
CA ASP A 37 8.26 4.92 -0.34
C ASP A 37 8.58 6.22 -1.08
N VAL A 38 8.51 6.22 -2.42
CA VAL A 38 8.72 7.44 -3.22
C VAL A 38 7.79 8.55 -2.78
N HIS A 39 6.48 8.28 -2.67
CA HIS A 39 5.52 9.31 -2.28
C HIS A 39 5.70 9.75 -0.82
N ALA A 40 6.05 8.83 0.10
CA ALA A 40 6.35 9.18 1.48
C ALA A 40 7.58 10.11 1.59
N ASN A 41 8.59 9.90 0.76
CA ASN A 41 9.76 10.80 0.68
C ASN A 41 9.37 12.18 0.13
N ILE A 42 8.49 12.27 -0.88
CA ILE A 42 7.94 13.54 -1.37
C ILE A 42 7.17 14.29 -0.28
N LEU A 43 6.44 13.56 0.57
CA LEU A 43 5.71 14.12 1.71
C LEU A 43 6.59 14.37 2.95
N GLU A 44 7.89 14.14 2.87
CA GLU A 44 8.85 14.29 3.97
C GLU A 44 8.55 13.41 5.20
N ILE A 45 7.85 12.28 5.00
CA ILE A 45 7.53 11.27 6.01
C ILE A 45 8.11 9.89 5.65
N GLY A 46 9.03 9.83 4.69
CA GLY A 46 9.77 8.61 4.35
C GLY A 46 10.78 8.21 5.42
N ALA A 47 11.31 7.00 5.31
CA ALA A 47 12.18 6.40 6.34
C ALA A 47 13.43 7.23 6.70
N GLN A 48 13.93 8.05 5.78
CA GLN A 48 15.09 8.91 5.99
C GLN A 48 14.76 10.31 6.51
N SER A 49 13.47 10.63 6.67
CA SER A 49 13.05 11.95 7.12
C SER A 49 13.31 12.15 8.61
N PRO A 50 13.78 13.34 9.05
CA PRO A 50 14.06 13.59 10.46
C PRO A 50 12.86 13.38 11.39
N VAL A 51 11.63 13.61 10.91
CA VAL A 51 10.39 13.39 11.68
C VAL A 51 10.15 11.92 11.99
N MET A 52 10.80 11.02 11.24
CA MET A 52 10.72 9.56 11.40
C MET A 52 11.76 8.98 12.36
N GLU A 53 12.61 9.81 12.96
CA GLU A 53 13.60 9.32 13.92
C GLU A 53 12.95 8.54 15.08
N GLY A 54 13.33 7.26 15.21
CA GLY A 54 12.76 6.34 16.21
C GLY A 54 11.42 5.71 15.82
N TYR A 55 10.93 5.94 14.61
CA TYR A 55 9.71 5.35 14.07
C TYR A 55 9.97 4.58 12.78
N VAL A 56 9.12 3.57 12.52
CA VAL A 56 9.09 2.85 11.24
C VAL A 56 7.64 2.66 10.78
N TRP A 57 7.44 2.71 9.47
CA TRP A 57 6.18 2.33 8.85
C TRP A 57 6.06 0.82 8.78
N VAL A 58 4.89 0.31 9.14
CA VAL A 58 4.57 -1.11 9.03
C VAL A 58 3.23 -1.28 8.32
N VAL A 59 3.23 -2.04 7.23
CA VAL A 59 1.99 -2.44 6.56
C VAL A 59 1.29 -3.51 7.40
N ALA A 60 0.07 -3.23 7.81
CA ALA A 60 -0.71 -4.14 8.65
C ALA A 60 -1.66 -5.00 7.83
N ARG A 61 -2.25 -4.45 6.77
CA ARG A 61 -3.22 -5.14 5.92
C ARG A 61 -3.29 -4.50 4.54
N ASN A 62 -3.52 -5.34 3.54
CA ASN A 62 -3.80 -4.94 2.18
C ASN A 62 -5.10 -5.60 1.69
N ARG A 63 -5.90 -4.86 0.93
CA ARG A 63 -6.99 -5.40 0.12
C ARG A 63 -6.84 -4.87 -1.29
N TYR A 64 -6.68 -5.75 -2.25
CA TYR A 64 -6.74 -5.37 -3.65
C TYR A 64 -8.00 -5.94 -4.32
N GLN A 65 -8.48 -5.24 -5.32
CA GLN A 65 -9.60 -5.66 -6.14
C GLN A 65 -9.31 -5.26 -7.57
N LEU A 66 -9.23 -6.24 -8.44
CA LEU A 66 -8.98 -6.08 -9.87
C LEU A 66 -10.14 -6.67 -10.66
N THR A 67 -10.53 -6.03 -11.74
CA THR A 67 -11.51 -6.57 -12.71
C THR A 67 -10.84 -7.55 -13.66
N ARG A 68 -9.54 -7.38 -13.90
CA ARG A 68 -8.66 -8.27 -14.64
C ARG A 68 -7.22 -8.14 -14.18
N MET A 69 -6.41 -9.15 -14.40
CA MET A 69 -4.96 -9.05 -14.22
C MET A 69 -4.30 -8.44 -15.47
N PRO A 70 -3.40 -7.46 -15.31
CA PRO A 70 -2.54 -7.00 -16.40
C PRO A 70 -1.73 -8.13 -17.02
N ARG A 71 -1.38 -7.99 -18.30
CA ARG A 71 -0.63 -8.98 -19.06
C ARG A 71 0.77 -8.48 -19.39
N LEU A 72 1.62 -9.41 -19.79
CA LEU A 72 2.95 -9.11 -20.33
C LEU A 72 2.86 -8.07 -21.45
N GLY A 73 3.70 -7.05 -21.37
CA GLY A 73 3.77 -5.97 -22.35
C GLY A 73 2.74 -4.85 -22.17
N GLU A 74 1.71 -5.04 -21.32
CA GLU A 74 0.75 -3.96 -21.04
C GLU A 74 1.41 -2.83 -20.25
N LYS A 75 1.05 -1.61 -20.62
CA LYS A 75 1.41 -0.40 -19.88
C LYS A 75 0.28 -0.06 -18.92
N ILE A 76 0.62 0.01 -17.66
CA ILE A 76 -0.32 0.31 -16.56
C ILE A 76 0.13 1.57 -15.86
N THR A 77 -0.79 2.51 -15.66
CA THR A 77 -0.60 3.66 -14.80
C THR A 77 -1.07 3.32 -13.40
N PHE A 78 -0.15 3.37 -12.45
CA PHE A 78 -0.44 3.28 -11.03
C PHE A 78 -0.50 4.68 -10.44
N GLU A 79 -1.44 4.95 -9.57
CA GLU A 79 -1.53 6.18 -8.80
C GLU A 79 -1.74 5.85 -7.32
N THR A 80 -1.01 6.54 -6.43
CA THR A 80 -1.13 6.37 -4.98
C THR A 80 -1.35 7.69 -4.27
N TRP A 81 -2.14 7.66 -3.20
CA TRP A 81 -2.36 8.78 -2.29
C TRP A 81 -2.64 8.28 -0.87
N PRO A 82 -2.32 9.07 0.16
CA PRO A 82 -2.72 8.74 1.51
C PRO A 82 -4.21 8.97 1.70
N GLY A 83 -4.86 8.17 2.53
CA GLY A 83 -6.21 8.44 3.01
C GLY A 83 -6.19 9.24 4.33
N GLN A 84 -7.36 9.57 4.85
CA GLN A 84 -7.47 10.26 6.14
C GLN A 84 -6.94 9.39 7.29
N CYS A 85 -6.01 9.95 8.04
CA CYS A 85 -5.47 9.37 9.26
C CYS A 85 -6.55 9.21 10.34
N GLN A 86 -6.67 8.03 10.92
CA GLN A 86 -7.57 7.76 12.03
C GLN A 86 -6.80 7.15 13.21
N ARG A 87 -6.43 7.96 14.21
CA ARG A 87 -5.59 7.53 15.34
C ARG A 87 -4.24 6.99 14.86
N ALA A 88 -3.96 5.68 15.06
CA ALA A 88 -2.75 4.98 14.62
C ALA A 88 -2.92 4.22 13.30
N ILE A 89 -3.97 4.53 12.53
CA ILE A 89 -4.28 3.92 11.24
C ILE A 89 -4.00 4.95 10.15
N TYR A 90 -3.14 4.59 9.22
CA TYR A 90 -2.72 5.42 8.09
C TYR A 90 -3.10 4.69 6.79
N PRO A 91 -4.29 4.98 6.23
CA PRO A 91 -4.69 4.39 4.96
C PRO A 91 -3.81 4.89 3.83
N ARG A 92 -3.51 4.01 2.87
CA ARG A 92 -2.93 4.40 1.59
C ARG A 92 -3.71 3.71 0.48
N LEU A 93 -4.07 4.50 -0.49
CA LEU A 93 -4.96 4.11 -1.59
C LEU A 93 -4.18 4.06 -2.88
N PHE A 94 -4.59 3.15 -3.76
CA PHE A 94 -3.99 3.00 -5.07
C PHE A 94 -5.06 2.74 -6.10
N SER A 95 -4.88 3.30 -7.29
CA SER A 95 -5.63 2.95 -8.49
C SER A 95 -4.71 2.41 -9.57
N MET A 96 -5.24 1.55 -10.40
CA MET A 96 -4.57 0.95 -11.55
C MET A 96 -5.43 1.23 -12.80
N THR A 97 -4.83 1.85 -13.79
CA THR A 97 -5.51 2.28 -15.03
C THR A 97 -4.71 1.78 -16.22
N ASP A 98 -5.38 1.24 -17.21
CA ASP A 98 -4.77 0.79 -18.46
C ASP A 98 -4.55 1.94 -19.46
N GLU A 99 -3.93 1.64 -20.61
CA GLU A 99 -3.62 2.63 -21.65
C GLU A 99 -4.86 3.31 -22.25
N SER A 100 -6.03 2.68 -22.16
CA SER A 100 -7.30 3.29 -22.62
C SER A 100 -7.88 4.28 -21.62
N GLY A 101 -7.25 4.43 -20.43
CA GLY A 101 -7.76 5.23 -19.33
C GLY A 101 -8.83 4.51 -18.49
N CYS A 102 -9.05 3.21 -18.75
CA CYS A 102 -10.00 2.41 -17.99
C CYS A 102 -9.37 1.97 -16.65
N ARG A 103 -10.06 2.22 -15.55
CA ARG A 103 -9.64 1.70 -14.24
C ARG A 103 -9.86 0.19 -14.19
N ILE A 104 -8.77 -0.57 -14.06
CA ILE A 104 -8.79 -2.02 -13.95
C ILE A 104 -8.77 -2.52 -12.50
N GLY A 105 -8.56 -1.63 -11.54
CA GLY A 105 -8.61 -1.97 -10.12
C GLY A 105 -7.96 -0.97 -9.21
N GLY A 106 -7.74 -1.40 -7.98
CA GLY A 106 -7.07 -0.62 -6.95
C GLY A 106 -6.72 -1.43 -5.73
N VAL A 107 -6.06 -0.75 -4.78
CA VAL A 107 -5.66 -1.33 -3.49
C VAL A 107 -5.96 -0.34 -2.37
N HIS A 108 -6.35 -0.89 -1.22
CA HIS A 108 -6.45 -0.17 0.03
C HIS A 108 -5.52 -0.83 1.05
N SER A 109 -4.45 -0.14 1.38
CA SER A 109 -3.46 -0.56 2.37
C SER A 109 -3.70 0.15 3.70
N ILE A 110 -3.51 -0.56 4.78
CA ILE A 110 -3.50 0.00 6.14
C ILE A 110 -2.08 -0.07 6.67
N TRP A 111 -1.54 1.09 6.93
CA TRP A 111 -0.23 1.27 7.56
C TRP A 111 -0.38 1.69 9.01
N THR A 112 0.63 1.42 9.79
CA THR A 112 0.75 1.83 11.19
C THR A 112 2.15 2.36 11.43
N LEU A 113 2.26 3.29 12.37
CA LEU A 113 3.55 3.81 12.83
C LEU A 113 3.97 3.02 14.07
N LEU A 114 5.17 2.45 14.07
CA LEU A 114 5.74 1.73 15.20
C LEU A 114 6.86 2.56 15.84
N ASP A 115 6.76 2.80 17.16
CA ASP A 115 7.88 3.32 17.96
C ASP A 115 8.85 2.17 18.22
N VAL A 116 10.05 2.26 17.64
CA VAL A 116 11.04 1.17 17.69
C VAL A 116 11.54 0.92 19.11
N LYS A 117 11.72 1.97 19.92
CA LYS A 117 12.19 1.82 21.31
C LYS A 117 11.15 1.23 22.22
N LYS A 118 9.89 1.67 22.07
CA LYS A 118 8.78 1.21 22.92
C LYS A 118 8.12 -0.07 22.40
N GLN A 119 8.47 -0.51 21.17
CA GLN A 119 7.90 -1.67 20.49
C GLN A 119 6.36 -1.68 20.48
N ARG A 120 5.75 -0.51 20.22
CA ARG A 120 4.30 -0.33 20.22
C ARG A 120 3.86 0.63 19.12
N LEU A 121 2.60 0.54 18.76
CA LEU A 121 1.99 1.49 17.84
C LEU A 121 2.07 2.91 18.41
N ALA A 122 2.38 3.85 17.52
CA ALA A 122 2.52 5.26 17.87
C ALA A 122 1.56 6.13 17.06
N VAL A 123 1.28 7.30 17.59
CA VAL A 123 0.65 8.42 16.90
C VAL A 123 1.59 9.60 17.05
N ASN A 124 1.99 10.18 15.93
CA ASN A 124 2.84 11.37 15.94
C ASN A 124 2.08 12.53 15.28
N PRO A 125 1.66 13.56 16.06
CA PRO A 125 0.90 14.68 15.52
C PRO A 125 1.64 15.47 14.42
N LYS A 126 2.98 15.52 14.48
CA LYS A 126 3.78 16.18 13.44
C LYS A 126 3.67 15.43 12.11
N ILE A 127 3.81 14.10 12.14
CA ILE A 127 3.64 13.25 10.96
C ILE A 127 2.21 13.40 10.43
N ASN A 128 1.20 13.36 11.30
CA ASN A 128 -0.21 13.49 10.90
C ASN A 128 -0.49 14.81 10.17
N ALA A 129 0.12 15.90 10.60
CA ALA A 129 -0.04 17.22 9.99
C ALA A 129 0.61 17.36 8.59
N MET A 130 1.48 16.42 8.21
CA MET A 130 2.16 16.42 6.90
C MET A 130 1.35 15.71 5.80
N PHE A 131 0.30 14.99 6.17
CA PHE A 131 -0.57 14.35 5.19
C PHE A 131 -1.45 15.38 4.48
N PRO A 132 -1.50 15.37 3.14
CA PRO A 132 -2.39 16.22 2.37
C PRO A 132 -3.86 15.80 2.53
N ASP A 133 -4.76 16.74 2.32
CA ASP A 133 -6.16 16.42 2.11
C ASP A 133 -6.36 15.81 0.72
N THR A 134 -6.93 14.61 0.67
CA THR A 134 -7.11 13.79 -0.53
C THR A 134 -8.55 13.27 -0.68
N GLU A 135 -9.52 13.89 -0.01
CA GLU A 135 -10.93 13.48 -0.09
C GLU A 135 -11.46 13.48 -1.52
N ASP A 136 -10.99 14.42 -2.34
CA ASP A 136 -11.34 14.57 -3.75
C ASP A 136 -10.85 13.42 -4.65
N LEU A 137 -9.88 12.62 -4.20
CA LEU A 137 -9.35 11.47 -4.96
C LEU A 137 -10.16 10.18 -4.76
N GLY A 138 -11.02 10.16 -3.75
CA GLY A 138 -11.93 9.05 -3.47
C GLY A 138 -11.28 7.80 -2.90
N VAL A 139 -12.06 6.72 -2.82
CA VAL A 139 -11.65 5.41 -2.27
C VAL A 139 -11.93 4.32 -3.31
N PRO A 140 -10.94 3.84 -4.06
CA PRO A 140 -11.14 2.87 -5.14
C PRO A 140 -11.51 1.48 -4.66
N VAL A 141 -11.11 1.09 -3.45
CA VAL A 141 -11.36 -0.20 -2.82
C VAL A 141 -11.69 0.01 -1.35
N GLU A 142 -12.68 -0.72 -0.85
CA GLU A 142 -13.06 -0.65 0.57
C GLU A 142 -11.89 -1.00 1.51
N MET A 143 -11.91 -0.41 2.71
CA MET A 143 -10.93 -0.70 3.76
C MET A 143 -10.88 -2.20 4.09
N PRO A 144 -9.68 -2.81 4.19
CA PRO A 144 -9.54 -4.19 4.58
C PRO A 144 -10.05 -4.43 6.02
N ARG A 145 -10.95 -5.39 6.16
CA ARG A 145 -11.50 -5.77 7.47
C ARG A 145 -10.43 -6.46 8.33
N LYS A 146 -10.54 -6.35 9.65
CA LYS A 146 -9.73 -7.15 10.57
C LYS A 146 -10.07 -8.64 10.38
N LEU A 147 -9.06 -9.45 10.11
CA LEU A 147 -9.27 -10.90 10.02
C LEU A 147 -9.57 -11.46 11.41
N LYS A 148 -10.57 -12.33 11.49
CA LYS A 148 -10.82 -13.12 12.71
C LYS A 148 -9.79 -14.24 12.76
N GLN A 149 -9.14 -14.44 13.89
CA GLN A 149 -8.32 -15.63 14.09
C GLN A 149 -9.23 -16.86 14.06
N PRO A 150 -8.95 -17.86 13.21
CA PRO A 150 -9.67 -19.10 13.27
C PRO A 150 -9.43 -19.77 14.65
N GLN A 151 -10.48 -20.33 15.23
CA GLN A 151 -10.33 -21.19 16.39
C GLN A 151 -9.59 -22.46 15.95
N PRO A 152 -8.50 -22.85 16.63
CA PRO A 152 -7.81 -24.09 16.29
C PRO A 152 -8.76 -25.26 16.53
N THR A 153 -9.06 -26.02 15.49
CA THR A 153 -9.92 -27.21 15.55
C THR A 153 -9.15 -28.48 15.88
N ARG A 154 -7.81 -28.39 15.89
CA ARG A 154 -6.90 -29.50 16.21
C ARG A 154 -5.68 -28.94 16.98
N PRO A 155 -5.03 -29.76 17.82
CA PRO A 155 -3.77 -29.36 18.43
C PRO A 155 -2.72 -29.05 17.34
N PRO A 156 -1.77 -28.14 17.60
CA PRO A 156 -0.73 -27.78 16.66
C PRO A 156 0.14 -29.01 16.34
N VAL A 157 0.43 -29.20 15.04
CA VAL A 157 1.40 -30.21 14.60
C VAL A 157 2.73 -29.48 14.38
N TYR A 158 3.75 -29.90 15.12
CA TYR A 158 5.10 -29.38 14.98
C TYR A 158 5.88 -30.26 14.00
N TYR A 159 6.39 -29.64 12.94
CA TYR A 159 7.36 -30.29 12.06
C TYR A 159 8.76 -29.87 12.52
N THR A 160 9.56 -30.83 12.97
CA THR A 160 11.00 -30.64 13.15
C THR A 160 11.67 -30.86 11.80
N PRO A 161 12.54 -29.95 11.32
CA PRO A 161 13.29 -30.11 10.08
C PRO A 161 14.27 -31.29 10.16
#